data_6d3a3f7816193abc4a1ef46c631ddc42
#
_entry.id   6d3a3f7816193abc4a1ef46c631ddc42
#
_cell.length_a   1.000
_cell.length_b   1.000
_cell.length_c   1.000
_cell.angle_alpha   90.00
_cell.angle_beta   90.00
_cell.angle_gamma   90.00
#
_symmetry.space_group_name_H-M   'P 1'
#
loop_
_entity.id
_entity.type
_entity.pdbx_description
1 polymer ?
#
loop_
_entity_poly.entity_id
_entity_poly.type
_entity_poly.pdbx_seq_one_letter_code
_entity_poly.pdbx_strand_id
1 'polypeptide(L)' 'IPVSQQPVVFKGDVVIKEGVWIGENVSIIGACIGRNSVVAANSVVTKDIPDYSVCAGVPAKVIKKYCFERNEWISVS' A
#
# COMPACT_ATOMS: atom_id res chain seq x y z
N ILE A 1 0.72 10.80 -7.11
CA ILE A 1 -0.63 10.91 -6.52
C ILE A 1 -1.36 12.03 -7.21
N PRO A 2 -2.54 11.78 -7.74
CA PRO A 2 -3.30 12.82 -8.41
C PRO A 2 -3.69 13.93 -7.45
N VAL A 3 -3.41 15.16 -7.82
CA VAL A 3 -3.62 16.31 -6.92
C VAL A 3 -5.08 16.65 -6.73
N SER A 4 -5.94 16.20 -7.61
CA SER A 4 -7.38 16.47 -7.50
C SER A 4 -8.10 15.47 -6.62
N GLN A 5 -7.41 14.49 -6.10
CA GLN A 5 -8.02 13.41 -5.34
C GLN A 5 -8.06 13.71 -3.84
N GLN A 6 -8.73 12.84 -3.10
CA GLN A 6 -8.77 12.92 -1.66
C GLN A 6 -7.35 12.83 -1.09
N PRO A 7 -7.04 13.57 -0.04
CA PRO A 7 -5.69 13.59 0.48
C PRO A 7 -5.28 12.24 1.06
N VAL A 8 -3.98 11.99 0.99
CA VAL A 8 -3.37 10.88 1.70
C VAL A 8 -2.85 11.44 3.01
N VAL A 9 -3.18 10.79 4.11
CA VAL A 9 -2.80 11.24 5.45
C VAL A 9 -1.71 10.34 6.00
N PHE A 10 -0.62 10.95 6.47
CA PHE A 10 0.47 10.24 7.11
C PHE A 10 0.54 10.64 8.57
N LYS A 11 0.57 9.68 9.48
CA LYS A 11 0.73 9.93 10.92
C LYS A 11 1.83 9.06 11.49
N GLY A 12 2.64 9.62 12.38
CA GLY A 12 3.75 8.91 12.99
C GLY A 12 4.90 8.75 12.02
N ASP A 13 5.74 7.78 12.27
CA ASP A 13 6.91 7.52 11.43
C ASP A 13 6.48 6.67 10.23
N VAL A 14 6.34 7.33 9.09
CA VAL A 14 5.92 6.67 7.86
C VAL A 14 7.07 6.67 6.86
N VAL A 15 7.39 5.51 6.30
CA VAL A 15 8.39 5.38 5.27
C VAL A 15 7.71 4.81 4.02
N ILE A 16 7.85 5.52 2.91
CA ILE A 16 7.31 5.08 1.61
C ILE A 16 8.51 4.82 0.70
N LYS A 17 8.73 3.59 0.34
CA LYS A 17 9.85 3.26 -0.54
C LYS A 17 9.51 3.58 -1.98
N GLU A 18 10.49 3.43 -2.88
CA GLU A 18 10.31 3.86 -4.25
C GLU A 18 9.29 2.99 -4.98
N GLY A 19 8.64 3.58 -5.98
CA GLY A 19 7.71 2.86 -6.82
C GLY A 19 6.37 2.55 -6.22
N VAL A 20 6.10 3.06 -5.02
CA VAL A 20 4.82 2.81 -4.35
C VAL A 20 3.72 3.65 -4.99
N TRP A 21 2.58 3.03 -5.23
CA TRP A 21 1.40 3.71 -5.72
C TRP A 21 0.35 3.72 -4.63
N ILE A 22 -0.15 4.91 -4.31
CA ILE A 22 -1.14 5.08 -3.25
C ILE A 22 -2.41 5.66 -3.83
N GLY A 23 -3.52 4.98 -3.62
CA GLY A 23 -4.82 5.44 -4.04
C GLY A 23 -5.28 6.66 -3.24
N GLU A 24 -6.42 7.19 -3.58
CA GLU A 24 -6.96 8.35 -2.89
C GLU A 24 -7.55 8.00 -1.54
N ASN A 25 -7.61 8.97 -0.65
CA ASN A 25 -8.25 8.85 0.67
C ASN A 25 -7.66 7.71 1.51
N VAL A 26 -6.33 7.61 1.52
CA VAL A 26 -5.60 6.59 2.27
C VAL A 26 -5.00 7.23 3.52
N SER A 27 -5.03 6.51 4.63
CA SER A 27 -4.33 6.90 5.85
C SER A 27 -3.25 5.88 6.14
N ILE A 28 -2.04 6.36 6.43
CA ILE A 28 -0.91 5.48 6.78
C ILE A 28 -0.39 5.92 8.13
N ILE A 29 -0.43 5.02 9.09
CA ILE A 29 -0.15 5.31 10.48
C ILE A 29 0.99 4.45 10.98
N GLY A 30 2.16 5.09 11.18
CA GLY A 30 3.32 4.42 11.75
C GLY A 30 3.77 3.18 11.00
N ALA A 31 3.73 3.20 9.66
CA ALA A 31 4.03 2.02 8.87
C ALA A 31 5.02 2.31 7.75
N CYS A 32 5.69 1.26 7.30
CA CYS A 32 6.60 1.31 6.17
C CYS A 32 5.94 0.58 4.99
N ILE A 33 5.87 1.24 3.85
CA ILE A 33 5.32 0.64 2.63
C ILE A 33 6.48 0.20 1.76
N GLY A 34 6.55 -1.07 1.47
CA GLY A 34 7.65 -1.66 0.71
C GLY A 34 7.66 -1.21 -0.74
N ARG A 35 8.79 -1.48 -1.39
CA ARG A 35 9.04 -1.06 -2.76
C ARG A 35 8.01 -1.62 -3.73
N ASN A 36 7.59 -0.79 -4.68
CA ASN A 36 6.67 -1.16 -5.76
C ASN A 36 5.36 -1.79 -5.28
N SER A 37 4.94 -1.42 -4.08
CA SER A 37 3.67 -1.88 -3.54
C SER A 37 2.55 -0.93 -3.91
N VAL A 38 1.32 -1.40 -3.79
CA VAL A 38 0.13 -0.62 -4.11
C VAL A 38 -0.78 -0.61 -2.89
N VAL A 39 -1.22 0.59 -2.51
CA VAL A 39 -2.21 0.77 -1.46
C VAL A 39 -3.51 1.21 -2.12
N ALA A 40 -4.53 0.40 -2.00
CA ALA A 40 -5.82 0.70 -2.64
C ALA A 40 -6.49 1.89 -1.98
N ALA A 41 -7.36 2.57 -2.72
CA ALA A 41 -8.09 3.73 -2.22
C ALA A 41 -8.91 3.38 -0.98
N ASN A 42 -9.10 4.35 -0.11
CA ASN A 42 -9.90 4.24 1.12
C ASN A 42 -9.36 3.22 2.12
N SER A 43 -8.07 2.97 2.10
CA SER A 43 -7.44 2.03 3.03
C SER A 43 -6.84 2.76 4.23
N VAL A 44 -6.73 2.05 5.34
CA VAL A 44 -6.03 2.54 6.52
C VAL A 44 -4.92 1.55 6.85
N VAL A 45 -3.68 1.97 6.61
CA VAL A 45 -2.51 1.11 6.82
C VAL A 45 -1.95 1.34 8.21
N THR A 46 -1.91 0.30 9.02
CA THR A 46 -1.41 0.39 10.39
C THR A 46 -0.23 -0.54 10.65
N LYS A 47 0.16 -1.34 9.67
CA LYS A 47 1.29 -2.25 9.77
C LYS A 47 2.14 -2.16 8.52
N ASP A 48 3.38 -2.56 8.62
CA ASP A 48 4.30 -2.53 7.47
C ASP A 48 3.78 -3.41 6.34
N ILE A 49 3.97 -2.91 5.12
CA ILE A 49 3.59 -3.63 3.90
C ILE A 49 4.86 -4.10 3.22
N PRO A 50 5.01 -5.39 2.94
CA PRO A 50 6.21 -5.89 2.28
C PRO A 50 6.30 -5.40 0.84
N ASP A 51 7.50 -5.53 0.25
CA ASP A 51 7.73 -5.14 -1.14
C ASP A 51 6.82 -5.93 -2.08
N TYR A 52 6.49 -5.33 -3.20
CA TYR A 52 5.74 -5.96 -4.30
C TYR A 52 4.44 -6.58 -3.83
N SER A 53 3.68 -5.79 -3.06
CA SER A 53 2.41 -6.25 -2.51
C SER A 53 1.30 -5.27 -2.81
N VAL A 54 0.08 -5.76 -2.84
CA VAL A 54 -1.12 -4.92 -2.92
C VAL A 54 -1.86 -5.09 -1.61
N CYS A 55 -2.17 -3.98 -0.97
CA CYS A 55 -2.95 -4.02 0.27
C CYS A 55 -4.22 -3.18 0.13
N ALA A 56 -5.22 -3.54 0.91
CA ALA A 56 -6.51 -2.85 0.89
C ALA A 56 -7.28 -3.09 2.18
N GLY A 57 -8.19 -2.19 2.47
CA GLY A 57 -9.14 -2.36 3.58
C GLY A 57 -8.83 -1.51 4.79
N VAL A 58 -9.66 -1.70 5.82
CA VAL A 58 -9.54 -1.00 7.11
C VAL A 58 -9.70 -2.03 8.23
N PRO A 59 -8.60 -2.44 8.89
CA PRO A 59 -7.21 -2.14 8.59
C PRO A 59 -6.77 -2.81 7.29
N ALA A 60 -5.81 -2.20 6.61
CA ALA A 60 -5.34 -2.73 5.34
C ALA A 60 -4.61 -4.05 5.54
N LYS A 61 -4.86 -4.96 4.63
CA LYS A 61 -4.19 -6.26 4.62
C LYS A 61 -3.66 -6.54 3.23
N VAL A 62 -2.58 -7.31 3.16
CA VAL A 62 -2.02 -7.72 1.88
C VAL A 62 -3.00 -8.69 1.21
N ILE A 63 -3.44 -8.33 0.02
CA ILE A 63 -4.38 -9.14 -0.74
C ILE A 63 -3.75 -9.79 -1.97
N LYS A 64 -2.63 -9.23 -2.44
CA LYS A 64 -1.88 -9.79 -3.56
C LYS A 64 -0.41 -9.60 -3.36
N LYS A 65 0.39 -10.51 -3.90
CA LYS A 65 1.84 -10.38 -3.97
C LYS A 65 2.30 -10.73 -5.37
N TYR A 66 3.37 -10.06 -5.81
CA TYR A 66 3.92 -10.38 -7.12
C TYR A 66 4.80 -11.63 -7.03
N CYS A 67 4.58 -12.57 -7.91
CA CYS A 67 5.37 -13.78 -7.99
C CYS A 67 6.35 -13.67 -9.16
N PHE A 68 7.63 -13.55 -8.88
CA PHE A 68 8.66 -13.39 -9.91
C PHE A 68 8.87 -14.65 -10.73
N GLU A 69 8.63 -15.80 -10.13
CA GLU A 69 8.75 -17.06 -10.86
C GLU A 69 7.69 -17.20 -11.96
N ARG A 70 6.50 -16.68 -11.69
CA ARG A 70 5.36 -16.77 -12.61
C ARG A 70 5.12 -15.47 -13.36
N ASN A 71 5.84 -14.40 -13.00
CA ASN A 71 5.66 -13.08 -13.58
C ASN A 71 4.20 -12.60 -13.50
N GLU A 72 3.57 -12.81 -12.37
CA GLU A 72 2.18 -12.39 -12.19
C GLU A 72 1.87 -12.06 -10.74
N TRP A 73 0.79 -11.31 -10.56
CA TRP A 73 0.25 -11.02 -9.23
C TRP A 73 -0.61 -12.18 -8.78
N ILE A 74 -0.41 -12.60 -7.54
CA ILE A 74 -1.11 -13.75 -6.98
C ILE A 74 -1.88 -13.32 -5.75
N SER A 75 -3.14 -13.74 -5.65
CA SER A 75 -3.95 -13.50 -4.46
C SER A 75 -3.41 -14.31 -3.28
N VAL A 76 -3.36 -13.67 -2.10
CA VAL A 76 -2.80 -14.29 -0.88
C VAL A 76 -3.77 -14.27 0.28
N SER A 77 -5.00 -13.95 0.02
CA SER A 77 -5.98 -13.92 1.10
C SER A 77 -6.73 -15.24 1.22
#